data_89db32b9fbfa1115d9de8d4f2fe7f50f
#
_entry.id   89db32b9fbfa1115d9de8d4f2fe7f50f
#
_cell.length_a   1.000
_cell.length_b   1.000
_cell.length_c   1.000
_cell.angle_alpha   90.00
_cell.angle_beta   90.00
_cell.angle_gamma   90.00
#
_symmetry.space_group_name_H-M   'P 1'
#
loop_
_entity.id
_entity.type
_entity.pdbx_description
1 polymer ?
#
loop_
_entity_poly.entity_id
_entity_poly.type
_entity_poly.pdbx_seq_one_letter_code
_entity_poly.pdbx_strand_id
1 'polypeptide(L)' 'MQSNELRNKSVEELKTELANLHREQFNLRFQLKTAQLQQTDNVRKVRRDIARVKTILAQKQNAQ' A
#
# COMPACT_ATOMS: atom_id res chain seq x y z
N MET A 1 -6.23 -1.92 5.89
CA MET A 1 -5.53 -1.09 6.89
C MET A 1 -6.38 0.12 7.23
N GLN A 2 -6.40 0.46 8.50
CA GLN A 2 -7.12 1.65 8.94
C GLN A 2 -6.13 2.78 9.23
N SER A 3 -6.59 4.01 9.03
CA SER A 3 -5.74 5.17 9.18
C SER A 3 -5.15 5.28 10.59
N ASN A 4 -5.92 4.91 11.61
CA ASN A 4 -5.43 4.99 12.99
C ASN A 4 -4.24 4.09 13.23
N GLU A 5 -4.27 2.89 12.67
CA GLU A 5 -3.16 1.95 12.79
C GLU A 5 -1.92 2.50 12.09
N LEU A 6 -2.10 3.08 10.92
CA LEU A 6 -0.99 3.64 10.16
C LEU A 6 -0.37 4.82 10.88
N ARG A 7 -1.20 5.66 11.51
CA ARG A 7 -0.69 6.84 12.22
C ARG A 7 0.12 6.47 13.44
N ASN A 8 -0.14 5.29 14.02
CA ASN A 8 0.61 4.83 15.19
C ASN A 8 1.96 4.21 14.81
N LYS A 9 2.20 3.97 13.54
CA LYS A 9 3.45 3.38 13.09
C LYS A 9 4.50 4.46 12.87
N SER A 10 5.76 4.10 13.06
CA SER A 10 6.87 4.99 12.79
C SER A 10 7.07 5.14 11.28
N VAL A 11 7.87 6.16 10.91
CA VAL A 11 8.21 6.38 9.49
C VAL A 11 8.88 5.14 8.92
N GLU A 12 9.77 4.52 9.67
CA GLU A 12 10.45 3.30 9.22
C GLU A 12 9.48 2.16 8.96
N GLU A 13 8.53 1.97 9.87
CA GLU A 13 7.52 0.93 9.71
C GLU A 13 6.63 1.20 8.50
N LEU A 14 6.28 2.46 8.28
CA LEU A 14 5.45 2.84 7.14
C LEU A 14 6.19 2.60 5.82
N LYS A 15 7.48 2.88 5.78
CA LYS A 15 8.28 2.60 4.59
C LYS A 15 8.32 1.10 4.30
N THR A 16 8.45 0.28 5.32
CA THR A 16 8.43 -1.17 5.17
C THR A 16 7.07 -1.65 4.66
N GLU A 17 5.99 -1.12 5.23
CA GLU A 17 4.65 -1.46 4.78
C GLU A 17 4.45 -1.08 3.31
N LEU A 18 4.93 0.10 2.93
CA LEU A 18 4.81 0.57 1.57
C LEU A 18 5.56 -0.36 0.61
N ALA A 19 6.76 -0.77 0.96
CA ALA A 19 7.54 -1.68 0.15
C ALA A 19 6.82 -3.03 -0.02
N ASN A 20 6.24 -3.54 1.06
CA ASN A 20 5.49 -4.79 1.02
C ASN A 20 4.25 -4.66 0.13
N LEU A 21 3.55 -3.54 0.22
CA LEU A 21 2.36 -3.31 -0.60
C LEU A 21 2.71 -3.18 -2.08
N HIS A 22 3.82 -2.53 -2.39
CA HIS A 22 4.27 -2.45 -3.78
C HIS A 22 4.61 -3.82 -4.34
N ARG A 23 5.25 -4.65 -3.53
CA ARG A 23 5.58 -6.03 -3.94
C ARG A 23 4.29 -6.82 -4.19
N GLU A 24 3.34 -6.69 -3.30
CA GLU A 24 2.05 -7.35 -3.45
C GLU A 24 1.32 -6.87 -4.70
N GLN A 25 1.34 -5.58 -4.97
CA GLN A 25 0.75 -5.02 -6.17
C GLN A 25 1.41 -5.58 -7.43
N PHE A 26 2.73 -5.68 -7.42
CA PHE A 26 3.47 -6.24 -8.54
C PHE A 26 3.05 -7.68 -8.80
N ASN A 27 2.97 -8.48 -7.74
CA ASN A 27 2.57 -9.87 -7.86
C ASN A 27 1.15 -10.01 -8.41
N LEU A 28 0.23 -9.16 -7.94
CA LEU A 28 -1.14 -9.18 -8.42
C LEU A 28 -1.23 -8.80 -9.89
N ARG A 29 -0.46 -7.79 -10.31
CA ARG A 29 -0.41 -7.39 -11.71
C ARG A 29 0.12 -8.52 -12.58
N PHE A 30 1.13 -9.21 -12.10
CA PHE A 30 1.70 -10.34 -12.81
C PHE A 30 0.66 -11.45 -12.98
N GLN A 31 -0.05 -11.77 -11.91
CA GLN A 31 -1.09 -12.79 -11.96
C GLN A 31 -2.21 -12.41 -12.92
N LEU A 32 -2.65 -11.17 -12.88
CA LEU A 32 -3.71 -10.68 -13.76
C LEU A 32 -3.28 -10.77 -15.23
N LYS A 33 -2.05 -10.39 -15.50
CA LYS A 33 -1.53 -10.45 -16.85
C LYS A 33 -1.46 -11.88 -17.37
N THR A 34 -1.03 -12.81 -16.52
CA THR A 34 -0.88 -14.20 -16.88
C THR A 34 -2.24 -14.89 -17.06
N ALA A 35 -3.16 -14.63 -16.13
CA ALA A 35 -4.46 -15.28 -16.12
C ALA A 35 -5.52 -14.50 -16.87
N GLN A 36 -5.19 -13.33 -17.38
CA GLN A 36 -6.13 -12.45 -18.08
C GLN A 36 -7.35 -12.13 -17.23
N LEU A 37 -7.14 -12.05 -15.92
CA LEU A 37 -8.21 -11.70 -15.01
C LEU A 37 -8.46 -10.20 -15.03
N GLN A 38 -9.72 -9.83 -14.78
CA GLN A 38 -10.08 -8.44 -14.64
C GLN A 38 -9.68 -7.94 -13.27
N GLN A 39 -9.81 -6.62 -13.07
CA GLN A 39 -9.49 -6.03 -11.77
C GLN A 39 -10.33 -6.70 -10.69
N THR A 40 -9.65 -7.15 -9.65
CA THR A 40 -10.27 -7.79 -8.51
C THR A 40 -10.35 -6.83 -7.35
N ASP A 41 -11.12 -7.19 -6.33
CA ASP A 41 -11.20 -6.41 -5.10
C ASP A 41 -9.83 -6.31 -4.44
N ASN A 42 -9.01 -7.36 -4.55
CA ASN A 42 -7.68 -7.35 -3.98
C ASN A 42 -6.79 -6.28 -4.61
N VAL A 43 -6.87 -6.12 -5.93
CA VAL A 43 -6.10 -5.09 -6.62
C VAL A 43 -6.51 -3.70 -6.14
N ARG A 44 -7.81 -3.47 -6.03
CA ARG A 44 -8.33 -2.19 -5.55
C ARG A 44 -7.91 -1.93 -4.11
N LYS A 45 -7.97 -2.96 -3.27
CA LYS A 45 -7.61 -2.83 -1.87
C LYS A 45 -6.14 -2.49 -1.72
N VAL A 46 -5.26 -3.18 -2.43
CA VAL A 46 -3.83 -2.92 -2.35
C VAL A 46 -3.51 -1.51 -2.83
N ARG A 47 -4.14 -1.09 -3.94
CA ARG A 47 -3.93 0.26 -4.47
C ARG A 47 -4.35 1.31 -3.45
N ARG A 48 -5.50 1.10 -2.80
CA ARG A 48 -6.00 2.02 -1.78
C ARG A 48 -5.07 2.06 -0.57
N ASP A 49 -4.61 0.90 -0.13
CA ASP A 49 -3.69 0.84 1.00
C ASP A 49 -2.38 1.57 0.71
N ILE A 50 -1.85 1.41 -0.49
CA ILE A 50 -0.64 2.11 -0.91
C ILE A 50 -0.86 3.63 -0.81
N ALA A 51 -1.99 4.11 -1.32
CA ALA A 51 -2.30 5.54 -1.28
C ALA A 51 -2.38 6.05 0.15
N ARG A 52 -3.00 5.28 1.05
CA ARG A 52 -3.11 5.66 2.46
C ARG A 52 -1.75 5.73 3.13
N VAL A 53 -0.93 4.71 2.92
CA VAL A 53 0.40 4.68 3.53
C VAL A 53 1.24 5.85 3.03
N LYS A 54 1.19 6.13 1.73
CA LYS A 54 1.92 7.27 1.18
C LYS A 54 1.47 8.59 1.79
N THR A 55 0.16 8.76 1.94
CA THR A 55 -0.39 10.00 2.50
C THR A 55 0.08 10.19 3.94
N ILE A 56 -0.03 9.16 4.75
CA ILE A 56 0.35 9.26 6.15
C ILE A 56 1.86 9.43 6.30
N LEU A 57 2.63 8.73 5.48
CA LEU A 57 4.08 8.89 5.49
C LEU A 57 4.47 10.33 5.15
N ALA A 58 3.83 10.91 4.13
CA ALA A 58 4.08 12.29 3.77
C ALA A 58 3.72 13.24 4.90
N GLN A 59 2.61 13.00 5.57
CA GLN A 59 2.21 13.82 6.71
C GLN A 59 3.24 13.76 7.84
N LYS A 60 3.72 12.57 8.14
CA LYS A 60 4.72 12.41 9.20
C LYS A 60 6.05 13.05 8.84
N GLN A 61 6.46 12.93 7.59
CA GLN A 61 7.72 13.54 7.15
C GLN A 61 7.62 15.06 7.13
N ASN A 62 6.46 15.59 6.75
CA ASN A 62 6.27 17.04 6.71
C ASN A 62 6.11 17.64 8.10
N ALA A 63 5.68 16.84 9.07
CA ALA A 63 5.48 17.33 10.44
C ALA A 63 6.78 17.43 11.23
N GLN A 64 7.86 16.92 10.72
CA GLN A 64 9.15 16.95 11.42
C GLN A 64 9.96 18.19 11.09
#